data_fddbc6b664a820b86a3379697b2db162
#
_entry.id   fddbc6b664a820b86a3379697b2db162
#
_cell.length_a   1.000
_cell.length_b   1.000
_cell.length_c   1.000
_cell.angle_alpha   90.00
_cell.angle_beta   90.00
_cell.angle_gamma   90.00
#
_symmetry.space_group_name_H-M   'P 1'
#
loop_
_entity.id
_entity.type
_entity.pdbx_description
1 polymer ?
#
loop_
_entity_poly.entity_id
_entity_poly.type
_entity_poly.pdbx_seq_one_letter_code
_entity_poly.pdbx_strand_id
1 'polypeptide(L)'
;MDTLEAIKSRRSIRNYTPETINTNLLSEIATYWLYAPSAHNQQARKYLIISNNEDKIFLSETMEYWKMLKNAWWCIIACYDENCVKNIDFIQQDMWASIENVLLAAHEKWIWTVWLWLYPHQEPIEKIKQHFNLQKNIIPFAIISLWFQDWILPEKIINPEWKIEIIN
;
A
#
# COMPACT_ATOMS: atom_id res chain seq x y z
N MET A 1 -7.75 17.38 6.62
CA MET A 1 -6.80 17.72 5.50
C MET A 1 -7.59 17.65 4.21
N ASP A 2 -7.40 18.55 3.27
CA ASP A 2 -8.04 18.42 1.96
C ASP A 2 -7.22 17.51 1.01
N THR A 3 -7.81 17.13 -0.12
CA THR A 3 -7.18 16.20 -1.06
C THR A 3 -5.86 16.72 -1.63
N LEU A 4 -5.78 18.00 -1.96
CA LEU A 4 -4.56 18.58 -2.56
C LEU A 4 -3.44 18.65 -1.53
N GLU A 5 -3.77 18.94 -0.29
CA GLU A 5 -2.83 18.94 0.81
C GLU A 5 -2.32 17.52 1.09
N ALA A 6 -3.20 16.51 1.09
CA ALA A 6 -2.81 15.11 1.24
C ALA A 6 -1.81 14.67 0.15
N ILE A 7 -2.07 15.02 -1.11
CA ILE A 7 -1.17 14.72 -2.23
C ILE A 7 0.20 15.39 -2.05
N LYS A 8 0.24 16.65 -1.62
CA LYS A 8 1.48 17.41 -1.46
C LYS A 8 2.30 16.92 -0.27
N SER A 9 1.64 16.59 0.84
CA SER A 9 2.31 16.34 2.13
C SER A 9 2.62 14.86 2.41
N ARG A 10 1.92 13.91 1.77
CA ARG A 10 2.18 12.48 1.94
C ARG A 10 3.66 12.13 1.72
N ARG A 11 4.20 11.30 2.61
CA ARG A 11 5.57 10.76 2.55
C ARG A 11 5.58 9.26 2.85
N SER A 12 6.61 8.60 2.35
CA SER A 12 6.94 7.22 2.73
C SER A 12 7.79 7.24 3.99
N ILE A 13 7.20 6.86 5.10
CA ILE A 13 7.86 6.87 6.41
C ILE A 13 8.21 5.44 6.82
N ARG A 14 9.33 5.25 7.53
CA ARG A 14 9.86 3.93 7.93
C ARG A 14 10.27 3.86 9.40
N ASN A 15 10.10 4.95 10.16
CA ASN A 15 10.32 5.00 11.60
C ASN A 15 8.97 5.04 12.31
N TYR A 16 8.75 4.17 13.26
CA TYR A 16 7.47 3.87 13.86
C TYR A 16 7.44 4.23 15.35
N THR A 17 6.33 4.80 15.80
CA THR A 17 6.04 5.03 17.23
C THR A 17 5.15 3.91 17.78
N PRO A 18 5.14 3.64 19.09
CA PRO A 18 4.40 2.50 19.67
C PRO A 18 2.89 2.73 19.85
N GLU A 19 2.30 3.75 19.25
CA GLU A 19 0.87 4.05 19.44
C GLU A 19 -0.08 3.16 18.62
N THR A 20 -1.31 2.86 19.11
CA THR A 20 -2.26 1.91 18.53
C THR A 20 -3.31 2.57 17.58
N ILE A 21 -3.57 1.96 16.38
CA ILE A 21 -4.64 2.36 15.45
C ILE A 21 -5.92 1.55 15.74
N ASN A 22 -7.07 2.22 15.76
CA ASN A 22 -8.34 1.55 15.88
C ASN A 22 -8.65 0.72 14.61
N THR A 23 -9.08 -0.54 14.80
CA THR A 23 -9.44 -1.49 13.73
C THR A 23 -10.51 -0.97 12.78
N ASN A 24 -11.49 -0.19 13.29
CA ASN A 24 -12.55 0.38 12.46
C ASN A 24 -12.00 1.41 11.48
N LEU A 25 -11.05 2.24 11.91
CA LEU A 25 -10.39 3.21 11.06
C LEU A 25 -9.57 2.54 9.95
N LEU A 26 -8.92 1.42 10.27
CA LEU A 26 -8.19 0.64 9.29
C LEU A 26 -9.12 0.05 8.22
N SER A 27 -10.26 -0.50 8.64
CA SER A 27 -11.27 -1.03 7.72
C SER A 27 -11.83 0.07 6.82
N GLU A 28 -12.07 1.27 7.37
CA GLU A 28 -12.47 2.44 6.59
C GLU A 28 -11.41 2.80 5.54
N ILE A 29 -10.15 2.98 5.95
CA ILE A 29 -9.04 3.29 5.04
C ILE A 29 -8.91 2.23 3.95
N ALA A 30 -8.99 0.95 4.32
CA ALA A 30 -8.89 -0.15 3.37
C ALA A 30 -10.03 -0.15 2.34
N THR A 31 -11.21 0.43 2.61
CA THR A 31 -12.29 0.48 1.61
C THR A 31 -12.04 1.46 0.48
N TYR A 32 -11.20 2.48 0.67
CA TYR A 32 -10.96 3.50 -0.36
C TYR A 32 -10.24 2.96 -1.60
N TRP A 33 -9.58 1.80 -1.51
CA TRP A 33 -9.02 1.14 -2.69
C TRP A 33 -10.09 0.73 -3.71
N LEU A 34 -11.33 0.47 -3.26
CA LEU A 34 -12.45 0.10 -4.14
C LEU A 34 -12.81 1.22 -5.13
N TYR A 35 -12.57 2.48 -4.76
CA TYR A 35 -12.91 3.65 -5.57
C TYR A 35 -11.89 3.97 -6.66
N ALA A 36 -10.74 3.30 -6.68
CA ALA A 36 -9.77 3.49 -7.74
C ALA A 36 -10.32 2.98 -9.08
N PRO A 37 -10.01 3.62 -10.21
CA PRO A 37 -10.35 3.08 -11.53
C PRO A 37 -9.64 1.75 -11.78
N SER A 38 -10.16 0.95 -12.72
CA SER A 38 -9.48 -0.22 -13.25
C SER A 38 -9.80 -0.43 -14.72
N ALA A 39 -8.82 -0.90 -15.49
CA ALA A 39 -8.99 -1.18 -16.91
C ALA A 39 -10.14 -2.17 -17.12
N HIS A 40 -11.01 -1.90 -18.09
CA HIS A 40 -12.20 -2.72 -18.36
C HIS A 40 -13.09 -2.97 -17.12
N ASN A 41 -12.98 -2.11 -16.11
CA ASN A 41 -13.64 -2.31 -14.81
C ASN A 41 -13.42 -3.73 -14.25
N GLN A 42 -12.18 -4.24 -14.35
CA GLN A 42 -11.88 -5.62 -13.95
C GLN A 42 -11.86 -5.84 -12.44
N GLN A 43 -11.60 -4.79 -11.65
CA GLN A 43 -11.68 -4.80 -10.19
C GLN A 43 -11.02 -6.02 -9.51
N ALA A 44 -9.94 -6.52 -10.07
CA ALA A 44 -9.27 -7.76 -9.64
C ALA A 44 -8.54 -7.64 -8.28
N ARG A 45 -8.72 -6.54 -7.58
CA ARG A 45 -7.99 -6.19 -6.35
C ARG A 45 -8.50 -6.94 -5.13
N LYS A 46 -7.59 -7.38 -4.26
CA LYS A 46 -7.86 -7.98 -2.96
C LYS A 46 -6.85 -7.49 -1.93
N TYR A 47 -7.29 -7.23 -0.72
CA TYR A 47 -6.42 -6.80 0.38
C TYR A 47 -6.52 -7.77 1.56
N LEU A 48 -5.37 -8.11 2.14
CA LEU A 48 -5.27 -8.87 3.38
C LEU A 48 -4.71 -7.94 4.45
N ILE A 49 -5.40 -7.84 5.57
CA ILE A 49 -5.00 -6.98 6.67
C ILE A 49 -4.32 -7.84 7.72
N ILE A 50 -3.09 -7.52 8.05
CA ILE A 50 -2.22 -8.27 8.96
C ILE A 50 -2.00 -7.46 10.23
N SER A 51 -2.43 -8.01 11.37
CA SER A 51 -2.33 -7.38 12.69
C SER A 51 -1.39 -8.10 13.65
N ASN A 52 -1.28 -9.43 13.55
CA ASN A 52 -0.51 -10.20 14.49
C ASN A 52 1.00 -10.01 14.31
N ASN A 53 1.74 -10.13 15.42
CA ASN A 53 3.17 -9.86 15.42
C ASN A 53 3.99 -10.92 14.68
N GLU A 54 3.59 -12.17 14.70
CA GLU A 54 4.31 -13.27 14.07
C GLU A 54 4.34 -13.07 12.54
N ASP A 55 3.19 -12.74 11.94
CA ASP A 55 3.09 -12.45 10.52
C ASP A 55 3.85 -11.18 10.10
N LYS A 56 3.84 -10.14 10.96
CA LYS A 56 4.66 -8.94 10.71
C LYS A 56 6.15 -9.22 10.77
N ILE A 57 6.59 -10.06 11.70
CA ILE A 57 7.98 -10.53 11.77
C ILE A 57 8.33 -11.30 10.50
N PHE A 58 7.51 -12.27 10.10
CA PHE A 58 7.69 -13.02 8.85
C PHE A 58 7.82 -12.07 7.64
N LEU A 59 6.90 -11.12 7.47
CA LEU A 59 6.96 -10.14 6.39
C LEU A 59 8.26 -9.32 6.45
N SER A 60 8.70 -8.94 7.65
CA SER A 60 9.93 -8.15 7.82
C SER A 60 11.21 -8.91 7.41
N GLU A 61 11.17 -10.23 7.39
CA GLU A 61 12.27 -11.11 7.03
C GLU A 61 12.22 -11.57 5.57
N THR A 62 11.10 -11.34 4.90
CA THR A 62 10.88 -11.78 3.51
C THR A 62 11.78 -11.05 2.52
N MET A 63 12.09 -9.76 2.76
CA MET A 63 13.02 -8.96 1.96
C MET A 63 13.90 -8.08 2.83
N GLU A 64 15.13 -7.83 2.38
CA GLU A 64 16.17 -7.09 3.13
C GLU A 64 15.70 -5.71 3.61
N TYR A 65 14.99 -4.97 2.75
CA TYR A 65 14.56 -3.59 3.03
C TYR A 65 13.23 -3.49 3.79
N TRP A 66 12.68 -4.60 4.30
CA TRP A 66 11.39 -4.64 4.99
C TRP A 66 11.49 -4.75 6.51
N LYS A 67 12.70 -4.64 7.08
CA LYS A 67 12.97 -4.83 8.52
C LYS A 67 12.08 -4.00 9.44
N MET A 68 11.57 -2.85 8.97
CA MET A 68 10.67 -2.01 9.73
C MET A 68 9.29 -2.65 9.98
N LEU A 69 8.84 -3.59 9.16
CA LEU A 69 7.50 -4.18 9.26
C LEU A 69 7.22 -4.86 10.60
N LYS A 70 8.23 -5.44 11.25
CA LYS A 70 8.07 -6.04 12.58
C LYS A 70 7.60 -5.06 13.65
N ASN A 71 7.84 -3.76 13.44
CA ASN A 71 7.43 -2.69 14.34
C ASN A 71 6.19 -1.94 13.81
N ALA A 72 5.70 -2.28 12.63
CA ALA A 72 4.48 -1.68 12.09
C ALA A 72 3.27 -2.11 12.93
N TRP A 73 2.26 -1.26 12.98
CA TRP A 73 1.01 -1.56 13.65
C TRP A 73 0.21 -2.57 12.88
N TRP A 74 0.06 -2.27 11.61
CA TRP A 74 -0.66 -3.07 10.65
C TRP A 74 0.13 -3.12 9.35
N CYS A 75 -0.01 -4.24 8.65
CA CYS A 75 0.40 -4.36 7.28
C CYS A 75 -0.80 -4.71 6.42
N ILE A 76 -0.88 -4.17 5.24
CA ILE A 76 -1.84 -4.58 4.21
C ILE A 76 -1.04 -5.27 3.10
N ILE A 77 -1.37 -6.52 2.79
CA ILE A 77 -0.87 -7.18 1.60
C ILE A 77 -1.85 -6.88 0.47
N ALA A 78 -1.43 -6.03 -0.46
CA ALA A 78 -2.18 -5.75 -1.67
C ALA A 78 -1.99 -6.91 -2.65
N CYS A 79 -3.07 -7.55 -3.05
CA CYS A 79 -3.08 -8.68 -3.98
C CYS A 79 -4.01 -8.38 -5.16
N TYR A 80 -3.85 -9.17 -6.22
CA TYR A 80 -4.90 -9.28 -7.23
C TYR A 80 -5.36 -10.73 -7.37
N ASP A 81 -6.61 -10.90 -7.82
CA ASP A 81 -7.22 -12.20 -8.12
C ASP A 81 -7.20 -12.42 -9.62
N GLU A 82 -6.38 -13.38 -10.08
CA GLU A 82 -6.25 -13.72 -11.50
C GLU A 82 -7.58 -14.12 -12.13
N ASN A 83 -8.51 -14.70 -11.37
CA ASN A 83 -9.83 -15.07 -11.89
C ASN A 83 -10.70 -13.86 -12.27
N CYS A 84 -10.38 -12.67 -11.72
CA CYS A 84 -11.06 -11.43 -12.04
C CYS A 84 -10.34 -10.60 -13.13
N VAL A 85 -9.13 -10.99 -13.51
CA VAL A 85 -8.33 -10.27 -14.50
C VAL A 85 -8.88 -10.51 -15.90
N LYS A 86 -9.28 -9.44 -16.58
CA LYS A 86 -9.71 -9.42 -17.99
C LYS A 86 -8.55 -9.14 -18.95
N ASN A 87 -7.59 -8.32 -18.49
CA ASN A 87 -6.37 -8.02 -19.22
C ASN A 87 -5.22 -7.83 -18.23
N ILE A 88 -4.24 -8.71 -18.26
CA ILE A 88 -3.09 -8.73 -17.36
C ILE A 88 -2.14 -7.54 -17.57
N ASP A 89 -2.07 -7.00 -18.78
CA ASP A 89 -1.16 -5.90 -19.11
C ASP A 89 -1.44 -4.62 -18.31
N PHE A 90 -2.68 -4.46 -17.82
CA PHE A 90 -3.11 -3.31 -17.04
C PHE A 90 -3.14 -3.53 -15.53
N ILE A 91 -2.85 -4.74 -15.06
CA ILE A 91 -2.98 -5.04 -13.62
C ILE A 91 -2.07 -4.16 -12.74
N GLN A 92 -0.88 -3.83 -13.23
CA GLN A 92 0.04 -2.98 -12.48
C GLN A 92 -0.54 -1.57 -12.28
N GLN A 93 -1.08 -0.96 -13.34
CA GLN A 93 -1.71 0.36 -13.29
C GLN A 93 -2.91 0.37 -12.35
N ASP A 94 -3.75 -0.66 -12.41
CA ASP A 94 -4.91 -0.82 -11.52
C ASP A 94 -4.50 -0.94 -10.05
N MET A 95 -3.46 -1.73 -9.79
CA MET A 95 -2.94 -1.91 -8.43
C MET A 95 -2.30 -0.63 -7.91
N TRP A 96 -1.54 0.10 -8.74
CA TRP A 96 -0.91 1.36 -8.35
C TRP A 96 -1.96 2.43 -8.00
N ALA A 97 -2.98 2.60 -8.85
CA ALA A 97 -4.07 3.54 -8.59
C ALA A 97 -4.78 3.21 -7.26
N SER A 98 -5.02 1.94 -7.03
CA SER A 98 -5.70 1.43 -5.84
C SER A 98 -4.87 1.63 -4.57
N ILE A 99 -3.57 1.32 -4.62
CA ILE A 99 -2.65 1.50 -3.49
C ILE A 99 -2.53 3.00 -3.14
N GLU A 100 -2.37 3.89 -4.14
CA GLU A 100 -2.26 5.33 -3.87
C GLU A 100 -3.51 5.88 -3.16
N ASN A 101 -4.72 5.41 -3.50
CA ASN A 101 -5.92 5.78 -2.76
C ASN A 101 -5.83 5.42 -1.27
N VAL A 102 -5.30 4.24 -0.94
CA VAL A 102 -5.08 3.83 0.47
C VAL A 102 -4.06 4.73 1.15
N LEU A 103 -2.96 5.06 0.47
CA LEU A 103 -1.91 5.93 1.03
C LEU A 103 -2.45 7.34 1.33
N LEU A 104 -3.25 7.91 0.42
CA LEU A 104 -3.85 9.23 0.59
C LEU A 104 -4.92 9.23 1.68
N ALA A 105 -5.80 8.22 1.70
CA ALA A 105 -6.83 8.08 2.72
C ALA A 105 -6.24 7.90 4.13
N ALA A 106 -5.18 7.11 4.26
CA ALA A 106 -4.45 6.97 5.51
C ALA A 106 -3.86 8.30 5.96
N HIS A 107 -3.20 9.02 5.04
CA HIS A 107 -2.57 10.29 5.34
C HIS A 107 -3.57 11.37 5.76
N GLU A 108 -4.75 11.43 5.16
CA GLU A 108 -5.86 12.31 5.57
C GLU A 108 -6.25 12.08 7.02
N LYS A 109 -6.17 10.84 7.50
CA LYS A 109 -6.44 10.42 8.89
C LYS A 109 -5.21 10.48 9.81
N TRP A 110 -4.13 11.15 9.39
CA TRP A 110 -2.87 11.24 10.14
C TRP A 110 -2.18 9.88 10.37
N ILE A 111 -2.48 8.91 9.51
CA ILE A 111 -1.82 7.61 9.48
C ILE A 111 -0.75 7.63 8.40
N TRP A 112 0.48 7.37 8.82
CA TRP A 112 1.61 7.32 7.93
C TRP A 112 1.78 5.93 7.35
N THR A 113 2.26 5.91 6.13
CA THR A 113 2.38 4.68 5.36
C THR A 113 3.71 4.62 4.63
N VAL A 114 4.11 3.41 4.25
CA VAL A 114 5.05 3.21 3.16
C VAL A 114 4.57 2.08 2.26
N TRP A 115 4.69 2.28 0.97
CA TRP A 115 4.50 1.28 -0.05
C TRP A 115 5.82 0.53 -0.27
N LEU A 116 5.80 -0.78 -0.07
CA LEU A 116 6.93 -1.68 -0.26
C LEU A 116 6.66 -2.57 -1.48
N TRP A 117 7.54 -2.48 -2.45
CA TRP A 117 7.42 -3.18 -3.72
C TRP A 117 7.70 -4.67 -3.54
N LEU A 118 6.78 -5.51 -3.98
CA LEU A 118 6.89 -6.97 -3.98
C LEU A 118 6.97 -7.50 -5.42
N TYR A 119 5.97 -7.16 -6.23
CA TYR A 119 5.95 -7.54 -7.65
C TYR A 119 7.08 -6.79 -8.42
N PRO A 120 7.82 -7.45 -9.35
CA PRO A 120 7.60 -8.80 -9.88
C PRO A 120 8.48 -9.91 -9.24
N HIS A 121 8.94 -9.77 -8.02
CA HIS A 121 9.88 -10.72 -7.38
C HIS A 121 9.18 -12.03 -7.00
N GLN A 122 9.41 -13.09 -7.78
CA GLN A 122 8.68 -14.36 -7.64
C GLN A 122 8.96 -15.07 -6.31
N GLU A 123 10.21 -15.15 -5.87
CA GLU A 123 10.58 -15.85 -4.63
C GLU A 123 9.83 -15.30 -3.39
N PRO A 124 9.85 -13.99 -3.09
CA PRO A 124 9.09 -13.45 -1.96
C PRO A 124 7.58 -13.56 -2.17
N ILE A 125 7.05 -13.48 -3.39
CA ILE A 125 5.63 -13.72 -3.68
C ILE A 125 5.24 -15.14 -3.24
N GLU A 126 6.01 -16.16 -3.63
CA GLU A 126 5.70 -17.55 -3.29
C GLU A 126 5.84 -17.81 -1.77
N LYS A 127 6.84 -17.21 -1.09
CA LYS A 127 6.96 -17.27 0.37
C LYS A 127 5.71 -16.73 1.07
N ILE A 128 5.21 -15.59 0.62
CA ILE A 128 3.99 -14.96 1.16
C ILE A 128 2.77 -15.84 0.88
N LYS A 129 2.62 -16.37 -0.33
CA LYS A 129 1.52 -17.28 -0.68
C LYS A 129 1.49 -18.50 0.22
N GLN A 130 2.63 -19.12 0.46
CA GLN A 130 2.76 -20.30 1.32
C GLN A 130 2.43 -19.99 2.78
N HIS A 131 3.02 -18.92 3.33
CA HIS A 131 2.84 -18.54 4.74
C HIS A 131 1.36 -18.24 5.08
N PHE A 132 0.69 -17.48 4.20
CA PHE A 132 -0.71 -17.10 4.38
C PHE A 132 -1.71 -18.09 3.78
N ASN A 133 -1.25 -19.23 3.27
CA ASN A 133 -2.08 -20.25 2.62
C ASN A 133 -3.03 -19.66 1.56
N LEU A 134 -2.51 -18.79 0.71
CA LEU A 134 -3.31 -18.13 -0.31
C LEU A 134 -3.67 -19.08 -1.44
N GLN A 135 -4.88 -18.91 -1.99
CA GLN A 135 -5.30 -19.62 -3.19
C GLN A 135 -4.35 -19.30 -4.36
N LYS A 136 -4.19 -20.24 -5.30
CA LYS A 136 -3.25 -20.09 -6.43
C LYS A 136 -3.48 -18.82 -7.25
N ASN A 137 -4.73 -18.42 -7.42
CA ASN A 137 -5.15 -17.25 -8.17
C ASN A 137 -4.96 -15.92 -7.42
N ILE A 138 -4.64 -15.93 -6.13
CA ILE A 138 -4.38 -14.71 -5.34
C ILE A 138 -2.90 -14.41 -5.38
N ILE A 139 -2.55 -13.33 -6.05
CA ILE A 139 -1.15 -12.94 -6.27
C ILE A 139 -0.80 -11.71 -5.44
N PRO A 140 0.09 -11.83 -4.44
CA PRO A 140 0.62 -10.69 -3.71
C PRO A 140 1.38 -9.73 -4.63
N PHE A 141 1.08 -8.44 -4.51
CA PHE A 141 1.61 -7.40 -5.39
C PHE A 141 2.49 -6.39 -4.66
N ALA A 142 2.08 -5.97 -3.46
CA ALA A 142 2.81 -5.01 -2.64
C ALA A 142 2.45 -5.17 -1.17
N ILE A 143 3.28 -4.61 -0.28
CA ILE A 143 2.97 -4.45 1.13
C ILE A 143 2.80 -2.96 1.44
N ILE A 144 1.80 -2.61 2.23
CA ILE A 144 1.60 -1.27 2.78
C ILE A 144 1.70 -1.41 4.31
N SER A 145 2.61 -0.69 4.93
CA SER A 145 2.65 -0.59 6.39
C SER A 145 1.91 0.66 6.86
N LEU A 146 1.30 0.59 8.04
CA LEU A 146 0.52 1.67 8.62
C LEU A 146 0.91 1.90 10.08
N TRP A 147 1.00 3.19 10.50
CA TRP A 147 1.23 3.60 11.90
C TRP A 147 0.91 5.08 12.11
N PHE A 148 0.86 5.51 13.34
CA PHE A 148 0.79 6.92 13.74
C PHE A 148 2.16 7.59 13.75
N GLN A 149 2.19 8.88 13.45
CA GLN A 149 3.37 9.71 13.61
C GLN A 149 3.00 11.02 14.30
N ASP A 150 3.88 11.46 15.19
CA ASP A 150 3.69 12.65 16.03
C ASP A 150 4.57 13.84 15.59
N TRP A 151 5.21 13.81 14.44
CA TRP A 151 6.03 14.92 13.97
C TRP A 151 5.67 15.42 12.57
N ILE A 152 5.85 16.74 12.37
CA ILE A 152 5.64 17.38 11.08
C ILE A 152 6.91 17.23 10.24
N LEU A 153 6.74 16.73 9.01
CA LEU A 153 7.83 16.65 8.04
C LEU A 153 8.01 17.99 7.29
N PRO A 154 9.24 18.30 6.86
CA PRO A 154 9.47 19.47 6.03
C PRO A 154 8.71 19.36 4.71
N GLU A 155 8.33 20.52 4.16
CA GLU A 155 7.64 20.58 2.88
C GLU A 155 8.49 19.96 1.76
N LYS A 156 7.81 19.28 0.82
CA LYS A 156 8.46 18.70 -0.35
C LYS A 156 8.68 19.75 -1.41
N ILE A 157 9.93 20.03 -1.72
CA ILE A 157 10.29 20.96 -2.80
C ILE A 157 10.17 20.22 -4.14
N ILE A 158 9.32 20.74 -5.01
CA ILE A 158 9.13 20.22 -6.37
C ILE A 158 9.34 21.38 -7.35
N ASN A 159 10.21 21.17 -8.35
CA ASN A 159 10.32 22.08 -9.48
C ASN A 159 9.60 21.45 -10.69
N PRO A 160 8.48 22.05 -11.16
CA PRO A 160 7.70 21.55 -12.29
C PRO A 160 8.19 22.03 -13.66
N GLU A 161 9.07 23.03 -13.76
CA GLU A 161 9.37 23.81 -14.98
C GLU A 161 9.70 22.96 -16.22
N TRP A 162 10.44 21.86 -16.04
CA TRP A 162 10.83 20.98 -17.15
C TRP A 162 9.97 19.70 -17.29
N LYS A 163 8.93 19.58 -16.46
CA LYS A 163 8.07 18.37 -16.38
C LYS A 163 6.66 18.61 -16.92
N ILE A 164 6.32 19.86 -17.19
CA ILE A 164 5.01 20.26 -17.69
C ILE A 164 5.23 21.12 -18.92
N GLU A 165 4.76 20.64 -20.07
CA GLU A 165 4.77 21.35 -21.34
C GLU A 165 3.33 21.52 -21.82
N ILE A 166 2.97 22.74 -22.24
CA ILE A 166 1.66 23.04 -22.83
C ILE A 166 1.85 23.11 -24.35
N ILE A 167 1.22 22.21 -25.07
CA ILE A 167 1.20 22.18 -26.52
C ILE A 167 -0.11 22.80 -26.98
N ASN A 168 -0.02 23.94 -27.77
CA ASN A 168 -1.16 24.69 -28.31
C ASN A 168 -1.40 24.33 -29.75
#